data_9b5f3c0caeed437c5b734fb7b0d7c1e2
#
_entry.id   9b5f3c0caeed437c5b734fb7b0d7c1e2
#
_cell.length_a   1.000
_cell.length_b   1.000
_cell.length_c   1.000
_cell.angle_alpha   90.00
_cell.angle_beta   90.00
_cell.angle_gamma   90.00
#
_symmetry.space_group_name_H-M   'P 1'
#
loop_
_entity.id
_entity.type
_entity.pdbx_description
1 polymer ?
#
loop_
_entity_poly.entity_id
_entity_poly.type
_entity_poly.pdbx_seq_one_letter_code
_entity_poly.pdbx_strand_id
1 'polypeptide(L)'
;MFRPDWETVLRAVLAWVRQQPNVDPARIAQLGISFGGYLGPRAASGVEGLAATIADPGQKSLLEEFRTRLPKFIASHVPDGNRFLLGVVERIMNRRMRHLTQGWALRRGLWVHGVHTPIQYLKLAEQYVTDGAKIRCPILICSAEHDDIGQTADALYATVRSQKSRLCFTAAEGAAGHCESLGRSTFNMRAFDWLDQILFGSDTRVA
;
A
#
# COMPACT_ATOMS: atom_id res chain seq x y z
N MET A 1 -13.73 10.25 3.89
CA MET A 1 -12.60 10.54 3.00
C MET A 1 -11.37 9.81 3.52
N PHE A 2 -10.48 9.35 2.64
CA PHE A 2 -9.18 8.83 3.06
C PHE A 2 -8.35 9.95 3.68
N ARG A 3 -7.53 9.59 4.65
CA ARG A 3 -6.68 10.51 5.42
C ARG A 3 -5.25 9.97 5.51
N PRO A 4 -4.22 10.82 5.54
CA PRO A 4 -2.82 10.37 5.55
C PRO A 4 -2.39 9.71 6.88
N ASP A 5 -3.05 10.04 8.00
CA ASP A 5 -2.82 9.51 9.35
C ASP A 5 -3.74 8.32 9.65
N TRP A 6 -3.65 7.25 8.83
CA TRP A 6 -4.52 6.08 8.90
C TRP A 6 -4.40 5.30 10.22
N GLU A 7 -3.33 5.50 10.97
CA GLU A 7 -3.18 5.01 12.34
C GLU A 7 -4.33 5.44 13.26
N THR A 8 -4.94 6.59 13.01
CA THR A 8 -6.12 7.06 13.78
C THR A 8 -7.32 6.14 13.57
N VAL A 9 -7.53 5.69 12.33
CA VAL A 9 -8.61 4.75 11.99
C VAL A 9 -8.31 3.38 12.58
N LEU A 10 -7.10 2.86 12.37
CA LEU A 10 -6.74 1.54 12.87
C LEU A 10 -6.77 1.47 14.41
N ARG A 11 -6.40 2.54 15.10
CA ARG A 11 -6.47 2.60 16.58
C ARG A 11 -7.89 2.39 17.08
N ALA A 12 -8.89 3.02 16.44
CA ALA A 12 -10.29 2.84 16.78
C ALA A 12 -10.77 1.40 16.49
N VAL A 13 -10.37 0.83 15.35
CA VAL A 13 -10.67 -0.57 15.00
C VAL A 13 -10.06 -1.53 16.00
N LEU A 14 -8.79 -1.37 16.35
CA LEU A 14 -8.11 -2.24 17.32
C LEU A 14 -8.73 -2.16 18.71
N ALA A 15 -9.15 -0.96 19.15
CA ALA A 15 -9.82 -0.78 20.42
C ALA A 15 -11.14 -1.57 20.48
N TRP A 16 -11.87 -1.63 19.36
CA TRP A 16 -13.11 -2.43 19.29
C TRP A 16 -12.83 -3.93 19.15
N VAL A 17 -11.89 -4.33 18.27
CA VAL A 17 -11.57 -5.74 18.02
C VAL A 17 -11.08 -6.44 19.29
N ARG A 18 -10.25 -5.77 20.09
CA ARG A 18 -9.72 -6.32 21.35
C ARG A 18 -10.78 -6.60 22.42
N GLN A 19 -11.98 -6.05 22.30
CA GLN A 19 -13.10 -6.28 23.22
C GLN A 19 -13.97 -7.48 22.79
N GLN A 20 -13.69 -8.08 21.63
CA GLN A 20 -14.51 -9.17 21.13
C GLN A 20 -14.13 -10.48 21.86
N PRO A 21 -15.10 -11.28 22.34
CA PRO A 21 -14.83 -12.45 23.19
C PRO A 21 -14.05 -13.57 22.48
N ASN A 22 -14.14 -13.61 21.15
CA ASN A 22 -13.51 -14.66 20.33
C ASN A 22 -12.20 -14.21 19.66
N VAL A 23 -11.63 -13.08 20.09
CA VAL A 23 -10.40 -12.54 19.54
C VAL A 23 -9.26 -12.68 20.55
N ASP A 24 -8.17 -13.28 20.11
CA ASP A 24 -6.90 -13.23 20.86
C ASP A 24 -6.23 -11.87 20.59
N PRO A 25 -6.16 -10.97 21.57
CA PRO A 25 -5.58 -9.65 21.37
C PRO A 25 -4.08 -9.66 21.06
N ALA A 26 -3.38 -10.75 21.33
CA ALA A 26 -1.96 -10.92 21.01
C ALA A 26 -1.74 -11.35 19.54
N ARG A 27 -2.78 -11.82 18.86
CA ARG A 27 -2.70 -12.38 17.50
C ARG A 27 -3.49 -11.58 16.46
N ILE A 28 -3.61 -10.30 16.65
CA ILE A 28 -4.28 -9.42 15.68
C ILE A 28 -3.27 -9.00 14.60
N ALA A 29 -3.52 -9.40 13.36
CA ALA A 29 -2.76 -8.98 12.20
C ALA A 29 -3.65 -8.15 11.25
N GLN A 30 -3.02 -7.38 10.37
CA GLN A 30 -3.72 -6.65 9.31
C GLN A 30 -3.18 -7.02 7.93
N LEU A 31 -4.07 -7.02 6.93
CA LEU A 31 -3.75 -7.15 5.52
C LEU A 31 -4.26 -5.91 4.78
N GLY A 32 -3.36 -5.21 4.12
CA GLY A 32 -3.67 -4.07 3.25
C GLY A 32 -3.55 -4.44 1.78
N ILE A 33 -4.67 -4.37 1.04
CA ILE A 33 -4.75 -4.74 -0.38
C ILE A 33 -4.89 -3.47 -1.22
N SER A 34 -4.22 -3.40 -2.36
CA SER A 34 -4.24 -2.26 -3.28
C SER A 34 -3.75 -0.98 -2.58
N PHE A 35 -4.53 0.08 -2.51
CA PHE A 35 -4.18 1.25 -1.70
C PHE A 35 -4.03 0.92 -0.20
N GLY A 36 -4.59 -0.19 0.27
CA GLY A 36 -4.31 -0.74 1.59
C GLY A 36 -2.85 -1.10 1.82
N GLY A 37 -2.10 -1.38 0.76
CA GLY A 37 -0.65 -1.58 0.81
C GLY A 37 0.16 -0.33 1.17
N TYR A 38 -0.44 0.87 1.10
CA TYR A 38 0.02 2.09 1.76
C TYR A 38 -0.60 2.23 3.15
N LEU A 39 -1.95 2.15 3.25
CA LEU A 39 -2.68 2.44 4.48
C LEU A 39 -2.29 1.49 5.63
N GLY A 40 -2.05 0.21 5.36
CA GLY A 40 -1.63 -0.78 6.34
C GLY A 40 -0.26 -0.45 6.96
N PRO A 41 0.84 -0.36 6.20
CA PRO A 41 2.14 0.05 6.72
C PRO A 41 2.12 1.41 7.40
N ARG A 42 1.37 2.38 6.85
CA ARG A 42 1.20 3.69 7.49
C ARG A 42 0.57 3.56 8.88
N ALA A 43 -0.50 2.80 8.99
CA ALA A 43 -1.17 2.56 10.28
C ALA A 43 -0.25 1.81 11.25
N ALA A 44 0.45 0.76 10.80
CA ALA A 44 1.41 0.00 11.61
C ALA A 44 2.56 0.86 12.13
N SER A 45 2.92 1.94 11.43
CA SER A 45 3.95 2.88 11.90
C SER A 45 3.49 3.79 13.05
N GLY A 46 2.20 3.85 13.32
CA GLY A 46 1.59 4.74 14.33
C GLY A 46 0.75 4.02 15.39
N VAL A 47 0.68 2.68 15.38
CA VAL A 47 0.01 1.88 16.40
C VAL A 47 0.94 0.81 16.97
N GLU A 48 0.60 0.32 18.16
CA GLU A 48 1.28 -0.80 18.82
C GLU A 48 0.31 -1.99 19.00
N GLY A 49 0.88 -3.19 19.18
CA GLY A 49 0.12 -4.39 19.48
C GLY A 49 -0.53 -5.03 18.25
N LEU A 50 0.01 -4.79 17.05
CA LEU A 50 -0.20 -5.68 15.91
C LEU A 50 0.80 -6.83 15.98
N ALA A 51 0.32 -8.06 15.78
CA ALA A 51 1.18 -9.24 15.66
C ALA A 51 1.90 -9.28 14.31
N ALA A 52 1.27 -8.81 13.25
CA ALA A 52 1.86 -8.72 11.91
C ALA A 52 1.12 -7.72 11.00
N THR A 53 1.80 -7.32 9.92
CA THR A 53 1.24 -6.52 8.83
C THR A 53 1.61 -7.13 7.50
N ILE A 54 0.64 -7.24 6.56
CA ILE A 54 0.87 -7.63 5.18
C ILE A 54 0.49 -6.45 4.28
N ALA A 55 1.38 -6.05 3.38
CA ALA A 55 1.20 -4.96 2.42
C ALA A 55 1.24 -5.49 0.99
N ASP A 56 0.11 -5.42 0.27
CA ASP A 56 -0.07 -6.00 -1.05
C ASP A 56 -0.76 -5.04 -2.05
N PRO A 57 -0.02 -4.46 -3.00
CA PRO A 57 1.45 -4.35 -3.03
C PRO A 57 1.95 -3.33 -2.01
N GLY A 58 3.18 -3.52 -1.51
CA GLY A 58 3.78 -2.58 -0.59
C GLY A 58 4.02 -1.20 -1.21
N GLN A 59 3.63 -0.14 -0.51
CA GLN A 59 3.78 1.24 -0.97
C GLN A 59 4.35 2.12 0.15
N LYS A 60 5.40 2.87 -0.15
CA LYS A 60 6.02 3.81 0.79
C LYS A 60 5.42 5.21 0.70
N SER A 61 5.19 5.71 -0.51
CA SER A 61 4.75 7.08 -0.77
C SER A 61 3.82 7.13 -1.97
N LEU A 62 2.65 7.73 -1.78
CA LEU A 62 1.68 7.89 -2.86
C LEU A 62 2.20 8.85 -3.95
N LEU A 63 2.89 9.92 -3.58
CA LEU A 63 3.46 10.83 -4.57
C LEU A 63 4.54 10.13 -5.41
N GLU A 64 5.42 9.35 -4.78
CA GLU A 64 6.45 8.61 -5.51
C GLU A 64 5.85 7.57 -6.47
N GLU A 65 4.75 6.91 -6.08
CA GLU A 65 4.00 6.01 -6.99
C GLU A 65 3.53 6.74 -8.26
N PHE A 66 3.14 8.01 -8.16
CA PHE A 66 2.83 8.82 -9.33
C PHE A 66 4.08 9.22 -10.11
N ARG A 67 5.15 9.61 -9.42
CA ARG A 67 6.40 10.04 -10.03
C ARG A 67 7.06 8.95 -10.86
N THR A 68 7.02 7.70 -10.43
CA THR A 68 7.58 6.56 -11.19
C THR A 68 6.95 6.38 -12.57
N ARG A 69 5.74 6.88 -12.79
CA ARG A 69 4.99 6.79 -14.07
C ARG A 69 5.19 7.99 -14.97
N LEU A 70 5.96 8.96 -14.54
CA LEU A 70 6.26 10.17 -15.31
C LEU A 70 7.69 10.13 -15.82
N PRO A 71 7.99 10.78 -16.95
CA PRO A 71 9.38 11.02 -17.37
C PRO A 71 10.15 11.72 -16.24
N LYS A 72 11.39 11.32 -16.01
CA LYS A 72 12.21 11.79 -14.87
C LYS A 72 12.26 13.31 -14.73
N PHE A 73 12.39 14.02 -15.87
CA PHE A 73 12.46 15.49 -15.86
C PHE A 73 11.13 16.15 -15.46
N ILE A 74 9.98 15.47 -15.66
CA ILE A 74 8.67 15.93 -15.19
C ILE A 74 8.50 15.55 -13.71
N ALA A 75 8.85 14.33 -13.36
CA ALA A 75 8.69 13.78 -12.02
C ALA A 75 9.36 14.64 -10.94
N SER A 76 10.57 15.16 -11.23
CA SER A 76 11.32 16.02 -10.31
C SER A 76 10.65 17.39 -10.02
N HIS A 77 9.72 17.82 -10.86
CA HIS A 77 9.03 19.11 -10.71
C HIS A 77 7.58 18.97 -10.18
N VAL A 78 7.08 17.76 -10.02
CA VAL A 78 5.73 17.52 -9.50
C VAL A 78 5.80 17.36 -7.97
N PRO A 79 4.89 18.02 -7.21
CA PRO A 79 3.76 18.84 -7.64
C PRO A 79 4.03 20.37 -7.71
N ASP A 80 5.24 20.83 -7.44
CA ASP A 80 5.59 22.24 -7.22
C ASP A 80 6.27 22.92 -8.43
N GLY A 81 6.19 22.33 -9.61
CA GLY A 81 6.76 22.87 -10.85
C GLY A 81 6.12 24.17 -11.33
N ASN A 82 6.72 24.76 -12.36
CA ASN A 82 6.15 25.93 -12.99
C ASN A 82 4.77 25.64 -13.61
N ARG A 83 3.94 26.68 -13.78
CA ARG A 83 2.55 26.57 -14.27
C ARG A 83 2.42 25.86 -15.61
N PHE A 84 3.39 26.05 -16.51
CA PHE A 84 3.38 25.40 -17.81
C PHE A 84 3.54 23.89 -17.67
N LEU A 85 4.55 23.45 -16.95
CA LEU A 85 4.84 22.03 -16.74
C LEU A 85 3.69 21.32 -16.01
N LEU A 86 3.17 21.94 -14.95
CA LEU A 86 2.01 21.39 -14.21
C LEU A 86 0.77 21.32 -15.10
N GLY A 87 0.55 22.32 -15.99
CA GLY A 87 -0.53 22.27 -16.97
C GLY A 87 -0.41 21.11 -17.96
N VAL A 88 0.81 20.75 -18.38
CA VAL A 88 1.06 19.57 -19.21
C VAL A 88 0.73 18.28 -18.43
N VAL A 89 1.18 18.15 -17.19
CA VAL A 89 0.88 16.99 -16.32
C VAL A 89 -0.63 16.85 -16.12
N GLU A 90 -1.30 17.94 -15.81
CA GLU A 90 -2.76 17.95 -15.60
C GLU A 90 -3.51 17.53 -16.88
N ARG A 91 -3.08 18.01 -18.04
CA ARG A 91 -3.67 17.62 -19.33
C ARG A 91 -3.49 16.13 -19.61
N ILE A 92 -2.30 15.58 -19.32
CA ILE A 92 -2.02 14.14 -19.49
C ILE A 92 -2.92 13.33 -18.55
N MET A 93 -3.00 13.68 -17.27
CA MET A 93 -3.83 12.99 -16.29
C MET A 93 -5.32 13.09 -16.65
N ASN A 94 -5.80 14.26 -17.06
CA ASN A 94 -7.18 14.45 -17.51
C ASN A 94 -7.50 13.60 -18.74
N ARG A 95 -6.54 13.42 -19.67
CA ARG A 95 -6.71 12.53 -20.81
C ARG A 95 -6.80 11.06 -20.37
N ARG A 96 -5.94 10.64 -19.42
CA ARG A 96 -5.98 9.28 -18.85
C ARG A 96 -7.30 9.01 -18.12
N MET A 97 -7.88 9.98 -17.46
CA MET A 97 -9.19 9.84 -16.80
C MET A 97 -10.35 9.52 -17.75
N ARG A 98 -10.18 9.68 -19.06
CA ARG A 98 -11.18 9.27 -20.06
C ARG A 98 -11.16 7.78 -20.36
N HIS A 99 -10.11 7.05 -20.00
CA HIS A 99 -10.05 5.60 -20.12
C HIS A 99 -10.88 4.92 -19.05
N LEU A 100 -11.52 3.79 -19.37
CA LEU A 100 -12.44 3.10 -18.46
C LEU A 100 -11.75 2.63 -17.19
N THR A 101 -10.62 1.93 -17.30
CA THR A 101 -9.91 1.34 -16.15
C THR A 101 -9.02 2.33 -15.42
N GLN A 102 -8.01 2.87 -16.11
CA GLN A 102 -7.07 3.84 -15.49
C GLN A 102 -7.79 5.13 -15.06
N GLY A 103 -8.77 5.57 -15.84
CA GLY A 103 -9.56 6.74 -15.52
C GLY A 103 -10.47 6.54 -14.31
N TRP A 104 -10.98 5.33 -14.11
CA TRP A 104 -11.76 5.02 -12.91
C TRP A 104 -10.91 5.20 -11.65
N ALA A 105 -9.70 4.64 -11.61
CA ALA A 105 -8.81 4.73 -10.46
C ALA A 105 -8.46 6.19 -10.11
N LEU A 106 -8.15 7.02 -11.12
CA LEU A 106 -7.85 8.44 -10.93
C LEU A 106 -9.08 9.22 -10.43
N ARG A 107 -10.25 9.05 -11.06
CA ARG A 107 -11.50 9.73 -10.64
C ARG A 107 -11.89 9.32 -9.22
N ARG A 108 -11.80 8.02 -8.90
CA ARG A 108 -12.03 7.53 -7.54
C ARG A 108 -11.03 8.15 -6.56
N GLY A 109 -9.74 8.25 -6.95
CA GLY A 109 -8.72 8.90 -6.14
C GLY A 109 -9.10 10.35 -5.80
N LEU A 110 -9.50 11.16 -6.78
CA LEU A 110 -9.97 12.53 -6.56
C LEU A 110 -11.15 12.57 -5.58
N TRP A 111 -12.15 11.73 -5.83
CA TRP A 111 -13.37 11.70 -5.04
C TRP A 111 -13.14 11.29 -3.58
N VAL A 112 -12.42 10.19 -3.33
CA VAL A 112 -12.20 9.68 -1.96
C VAL A 112 -11.28 10.56 -1.13
N HIS A 113 -10.47 11.41 -1.78
CA HIS A 113 -9.62 12.38 -1.10
C HIS A 113 -10.22 13.79 -1.05
N GLY A 114 -11.38 14.02 -1.65
CA GLY A 114 -12.09 15.30 -1.62
C GLY A 114 -11.38 16.41 -2.41
N VAL A 115 -10.67 16.06 -3.48
CA VAL A 115 -9.98 17.00 -4.36
C VAL A 115 -10.58 16.98 -5.76
N HIS A 116 -10.45 18.08 -6.50
CA HIS A 116 -11.17 18.26 -7.77
C HIS A 116 -10.27 18.18 -9.00
N THR A 117 -8.96 18.39 -8.84
CA THR A 117 -8.01 18.38 -9.96
C THR A 117 -6.86 17.41 -9.71
N PRO A 118 -6.25 16.86 -10.78
CA PRO A 118 -5.07 16.03 -10.66
C PRO A 118 -3.91 16.68 -9.90
N ILE A 119 -3.69 17.97 -10.08
CA ILE A 119 -2.62 18.69 -9.38
C ILE A 119 -2.92 18.80 -7.88
N GLN A 120 -4.16 19.07 -7.48
CA GLN A 120 -4.57 19.04 -6.08
C GLN A 120 -4.34 17.65 -5.47
N TYR A 121 -4.60 16.57 -6.24
CA TYR A 121 -4.37 15.21 -5.80
C TYR A 121 -2.87 14.92 -5.60
N LEU A 122 -2.03 15.33 -6.52
CA LEU A 122 -0.57 15.19 -6.42
C LEU A 122 -0.02 15.97 -5.22
N LYS A 123 -0.53 17.18 -4.98
CA LYS A 123 -0.17 17.98 -3.81
C LYS A 123 -0.58 17.32 -2.50
N LEU A 124 -1.79 16.78 -2.44
CA LEU A 124 -2.25 16.02 -1.28
C LEU A 124 -1.43 14.75 -1.06
N ALA A 125 -1.01 14.09 -2.16
CA ALA A 125 -0.23 12.85 -2.10
C ALA A 125 1.13 13.00 -1.39
N GLU A 126 1.66 14.21 -1.23
CA GLU A 126 2.87 14.49 -0.44
C GLU A 126 2.72 14.09 1.04
N GLN A 127 1.51 14.16 1.57
CA GLN A 127 1.21 13.82 2.96
C GLN A 127 1.14 12.30 3.19
N TYR A 128 1.02 11.52 2.11
CA TYR A 128 0.87 10.08 2.16
C TYR A 128 2.23 9.40 2.07
N VAL A 129 2.97 9.43 3.18
CA VAL A 129 4.30 8.82 3.32
C VAL A 129 4.33 7.93 4.56
N THR A 130 4.86 6.71 4.41
CA THR A 130 5.09 5.76 5.51
C THR A 130 6.52 5.87 6.01
N ASP A 131 6.69 6.08 7.30
CA ASP A 131 7.99 5.91 7.97
C ASP A 131 8.16 4.44 8.38
N GLY A 132 8.80 3.65 7.52
CA GLY A 132 9.01 2.22 7.76
C GLY A 132 9.82 1.92 9.01
N ALA A 133 10.69 2.85 9.45
CA ALA A 133 11.49 2.67 10.66
C ALA A 133 10.66 2.65 11.95
N LYS A 134 9.44 3.18 11.90
CA LYS A 134 8.49 3.15 13.03
C LYS A 134 7.63 1.90 13.10
N ILE A 135 7.61 1.06 12.07
CA ILE A 135 6.89 -0.21 12.09
C ILE A 135 7.59 -1.14 13.07
N ARG A 136 6.89 -1.60 14.10
CA ARG A 136 7.44 -2.44 15.16
C ARG A 136 7.09 -3.92 15.01
N CYS A 137 5.95 -4.24 14.41
CA CYS A 137 5.53 -5.62 14.15
C CYS A 137 6.26 -6.21 12.93
N PRO A 138 6.33 -7.54 12.80
CA PRO A 138 6.71 -8.20 11.55
C PRO A 138 5.89 -7.72 10.38
N ILE A 139 6.54 -7.52 9.22
CA ILE A 139 5.87 -7.08 8.00
C ILE A 139 6.24 -7.94 6.79
N LEU A 140 5.21 -8.37 6.05
CA LEU A 140 5.35 -8.94 4.72
C LEU A 140 5.05 -7.87 3.67
N ILE A 141 5.98 -7.63 2.77
CA ILE A 141 5.82 -6.68 1.67
C ILE A 141 5.74 -7.46 0.37
N CYS A 142 4.61 -7.39 -0.30
CA CYS A 142 4.34 -8.08 -1.56
C CYS A 142 4.51 -7.16 -2.77
N SER A 143 4.79 -7.76 -3.91
CA SER A 143 4.75 -7.15 -5.23
C SER A 143 4.49 -8.21 -6.28
N ALA A 144 3.97 -7.82 -7.46
CA ALA A 144 3.75 -8.72 -8.56
C ALA A 144 4.32 -8.15 -9.87
N GLU A 145 4.74 -9.02 -10.78
CA GLU A 145 5.07 -8.65 -12.15
C GLU A 145 3.85 -8.03 -12.83
N HIS A 146 4.08 -7.06 -13.70
CA HIS A 146 3.03 -6.35 -14.44
C HIS A 146 2.05 -5.56 -13.56
N ASP A 147 2.40 -5.30 -12.29
CA ASP A 147 1.66 -4.37 -11.45
C ASP A 147 2.24 -2.96 -11.57
N ASP A 148 1.42 -2.02 -12.03
CA ASP A 148 1.79 -0.60 -12.12
C ASP A 148 1.76 0.10 -10.75
N ILE A 149 1.25 -0.56 -9.70
CA ILE A 149 1.17 -0.08 -8.33
C ILE A 149 2.21 -0.81 -7.47
N GLY A 150 2.70 -0.18 -6.39
CA GLY A 150 3.71 -0.80 -5.54
C GLY A 150 5.14 -0.61 -6.04
N GLN A 151 5.36 0.35 -6.92
CA GLN A 151 6.70 0.70 -7.43
C GLN A 151 7.64 1.21 -6.33
N THR A 152 7.11 1.59 -5.17
CA THR A 152 7.87 2.03 -4.00
C THR A 152 8.03 0.94 -2.92
N ALA A 153 7.69 -0.32 -3.22
CA ALA A 153 7.78 -1.45 -2.29
C ALA A 153 9.22 -1.69 -1.79
N ASP A 154 10.22 -1.61 -2.67
CA ASP A 154 11.63 -1.74 -2.28
C ASP A 154 12.09 -0.60 -1.39
N ALA A 155 11.62 0.62 -1.65
CA ALA A 155 11.92 1.77 -0.80
C ALA A 155 11.25 1.63 0.59
N LEU A 156 10.04 1.03 0.69
CA LEU A 156 9.43 0.70 1.96
C LEU A 156 10.28 -0.36 2.69
N TYR A 157 10.61 -1.46 2.01
CA TYR A 157 11.40 -2.56 2.57
C TYR A 157 12.74 -2.07 3.12
N ALA A 158 13.43 -1.19 2.40
CA ALA A 158 14.73 -0.64 2.82
C ALA A 158 14.64 0.16 4.14
N THR A 159 13.50 0.81 4.43
CA THR A 159 13.34 1.64 5.63
C THR A 159 12.86 0.88 6.86
N VAL A 160 12.23 -0.28 6.70
CA VAL A 160 11.74 -1.11 7.80
C VAL A 160 12.91 -1.68 8.60
N ARG A 161 12.82 -1.59 9.93
CA ARG A 161 13.83 -2.10 10.89
C ARG A 161 13.37 -3.33 11.68
N SER A 162 12.06 -3.55 11.79
CA SER A 162 11.51 -4.76 12.39
C SER A 162 11.75 -5.97 11.49
N GLN A 163 11.36 -7.16 11.97
CA GLN A 163 11.36 -8.37 11.14
C GLN A 163 10.57 -8.10 9.86
N LYS A 164 11.16 -8.41 8.71
CA LYS A 164 10.57 -8.12 7.41
C LYS A 164 10.82 -9.26 6.42
N SER A 165 9.83 -9.51 5.58
CA SER A 165 9.88 -10.49 4.51
C SER A 165 9.42 -9.87 3.20
N ARG A 166 9.86 -10.45 2.08
CA ARG A 166 9.50 -10.02 0.73
C ARG A 166 8.92 -11.20 -0.03
N LEU A 167 7.77 -11.00 -0.68
CA LEU A 167 7.25 -11.90 -1.70
C LEU A 167 7.11 -11.13 -3.02
N CYS A 168 7.65 -11.71 -4.09
CA CYS A 168 7.44 -11.24 -5.44
C CYS A 168 6.69 -12.33 -6.21
N PHE A 169 5.57 -11.99 -6.81
CA PHE A 169 4.74 -12.90 -7.58
C PHE A 169 4.99 -12.70 -9.06
N THR A 170 5.12 -13.80 -9.80
CA THR A 170 5.56 -13.78 -11.19
C THR A 170 4.47 -14.22 -12.15
N ALA A 171 4.62 -13.85 -13.43
CA ALA A 171 3.76 -14.33 -14.50
C ALA A 171 3.92 -15.85 -14.72
N ALA A 172 5.13 -16.38 -14.51
CA ALA A 172 5.39 -17.80 -14.62
C ALA A 172 4.64 -18.64 -13.56
N GLU A 173 4.39 -18.06 -12.37
CA GLU A 173 3.57 -18.67 -11.31
C GLU A 173 2.06 -18.45 -11.54
N GLY A 174 1.67 -17.74 -12.60
CA GLY A 174 0.29 -17.36 -12.87
C GLY A 174 -0.26 -16.30 -11.90
N ALA A 175 0.61 -15.59 -11.16
CA ALA A 175 0.22 -14.67 -10.11
C ALA A 175 0.63 -13.20 -10.38
N ALA A 176 0.77 -12.83 -11.64
CA ALA A 176 1.07 -11.47 -12.07
C ALA A 176 -0.16 -10.54 -11.97
N GLY A 177 0.11 -9.24 -12.11
CA GLY A 177 -0.90 -8.19 -12.15
C GLY A 177 -1.27 -7.65 -10.77
N HIS A 178 -2.06 -6.60 -10.77
CA HIS A 178 -2.39 -5.86 -9.55
C HIS A 178 -3.04 -6.75 -8.49
N CYS A 179 -2.42 -6.84 -7.32
CA CYS A 179 -2.82 -7.68 -6.20
C CYS A 179 -3.00 -9.16 -6.62
N GLU A 180 -2.07 -9.69 -7.45
CA GLU A 180 -2.07 -11.06 -7.96
C GLU A 180 -3.43 -11.47 -8.55
N SER A 181 -4.03 -10.56 -9.33
CA SER A 181 -5.40 -10.72 -9.85
C SER A 181 -5.60 -11.99 -10.70
N LEU A 182 -4.53 -12.53 -11.26
CA LEU A 182 -4.54 -13.78 -12.03
C LEU A 182 -4.31 -15.03 -11.16
N GLY A 183 -3.75 -14.89 -9.96
CA GLY A 183 -3.36 -16.00 -9.09
C GLY A 183 -3.57 -15.71 -7.61
N ARG A 184 -4.73 -15.18 -7.22
CA ARG A 184 -4.99 -14.81 -5.82
C ARG A 184 -4.89 -15.98 -4.84
N SER A 185 -5.15 -17.20 -5.26
CA SER A 185 -4.94 -18.40 -4.46
C SER A 185 -3.46 -18.62 -4.11
N THR A 186 -2.54 -18.37 -5.05
CA THR A 186 -1.09 -18.43 -4.82
C THR A 186 -0.65 -17.40 -3.78
N PHE A 187 -1.18 -16.18 -3.87
CA PHE A 187 -0.96 -15.17 -2.84
C PHE A 187 -1.45 -15.66 -1.48
N ASN A 188 -2.71 -16.09 -1.40
CA ASN A 188 -3.31 -16.51 -0.13
C ASN A 188 -2.48 -17.62 0.53
N MET A 189 -2.11 -18.65 -0.22
CA MET A 189 -1.27 -19.74 0.28
C MET A 189 0.04 -19.21 0.88
N ARG A 190 0.83 -18.46 0.12
CA ARG A 190 2.15 -18.01 0.56
C ARG A 190 2.10 -16.93 1.65
N ALA A 191 1.15 -16.00 1.57
CA ALA A 191 1.02 -14.91 2.52
C ALA A 191 0.47 -15.40 3.87
N PHE A 192 -0.49 -16.34 3.86
CA PHE A 192 -1.02 -16.91 5.10
C PHE A 192 -0.09 -17.96 5.70
N ASP A 193 0.67 -18.73 4.91
CA ASP A 193 1.75 -19.58 5.44
C ASP A 193 2.80 -18.74 6.20
N TRP A 194 3.17 -17.57 5.66
CA TRP A 194 4.03 -16.64 6.37
C TRP A 194 3.36 -16.11 7.64
N LEU A 195 2.09 -15.76 7.59
CA LEU A 195 1.36 -15.24 8.75
C LEU A 195 1.25 -16.29 9.85
N ASP A 196 0.97 -17.53 9.51
CA ASP A 196 0.89 -18.65 10.46
C ASP A 196 2.22 -18.87 11.17
N GLN A 197 3.34 -18.80 10.43
CA GLN A 197 4.68 -18.86 11.04
C GLN A 197 4.91 -17.73 12.06
N ILE A 198 4.43 -16.53 11.77
CA ILE A 198 4.55 -15.39 12.71
C ILE A 198 3.66 -15.56 13.93
N LEU A 199 2.42 -16.05 13.75
CA LEU A 199 1.42 -16.11 14.82
C LEU A 199 1.56 -17.36 15.71
N PHE A 200 2.08 -18.45 15.15
CA PHE A 200 2.09 -19.77 15.83
C PHE A 200 3.47 -20.42 15.92
N GLY A 201 4.50 -19.85 15.26
CA GLY A 201 5.83 -20.44 15.16
C GLY A 201 5.92 -21.55 14.11
N SER A 202 7.14 -22.08 13.90
CA SER A 202 7.41 -23.07 12.85
C SER A 202 6.86 -24.47 13.14
N ASP A 203 6.27 -24.74 14.31
CA ASP A 203 5.86 -26.09 14.74
C ASP A 203 4.39 -26.45 14.42
N THR A 204 3.62 -25.56 13.84
CA THR A 204 2.23 -25.87 13.47
C THR A 204 2.07 -26.07 11.95
N ARG A 205 2.68 -27.12 11.41
CA ARG A 205 2.05 -27.77 10.24
C ARG A 205 0.87 -28.55 10.79
N VAL A 206 -0.32 -27.99 10.63
CA VAL A 206 -1.56 -28.72 10.89
C VAL A 206 -1.54 -29.94 9.98
N ALA A 207 -1.57 -31.10 10.59
CA ALA A 207 -1.69 -32.41 9.94
C ALA A 207 -3.07 -32.55 9.29
#